data_2e3e63a12105a3507dff5ada06335348
#
_entry.id   2e3e63a12105a3507dff5ada06335348
#
_cell.length_a   1.000
_cell.length_b   1.000
_cell.length_c   1.000
_cell.angle_alpha   90.00
_cell.angle_beta   90.00
_cell.angle_gamma   90.00
#
_symmetry.space_group_name_H-M   'P 1'
#
loop_
_entity.id
_entity.type
_entity.pdbx_description
1 polymer ?
#
loop_
_entity_poly.entity_id
_entity_poly.type
_entity_poly.pdbx_seq_one_letter_code
_entity_poly.pdbx_strand_id
1 'polypeptide(L)'
;MREQDQSYEEQERLLDPHRAEEQQRARREAIDRLADRGIQSYPRDEDEELADLLDAVERFEEAVESHGGDLMVNRLGSKDPEDPAFVPPARASGEPVAAYRLRVEESIDQLRHRGKA
;
A
#
# COMPACT_ATOMS: atom_id res chain seq x y z
N MET A 1 -22.64 -26.13 24.93
CA MET A 1 -22.19 -26.60 23.61
C MET A 1 -21.76 -25.47 22.70
N ARG A 2 -22.51 -24.37 22.63
CA ARG A 2 -22.11 -23.22 21.83
C ARG A 2 -20.79 -22.60 22.28
N GLU A 3 -20.58 -22.58 23.59
CA GLU A 3 -19.33 -22.08 24.16
C GLU A 3 -18.15 -22.93 23.77
N GLN A 4 -18.36 -24.26 23.66
CA GLN A 4 -17.33 -25.15 23.21
C GLN A 4 -16.96 -24.94 21.76
N ASP A 5 -17.96 -24.64 20.92
CA ASP A 5 -17.72 -24.37 19.49
C ASP A 5 -16.92 -23.10 19.31
N GLN A 6 -17.20 -22.06 20.08
CA GLN A 6 -16.42 -20.81 20.05
C GLN A 6 -15.00 -21.03 20.51
N SER A 7 -14.82 -21.76 21.60
CA SER A 7 -13.50 -22.11 22.10
C SER A 7 -12.70 -22.90 21.08
N TYR A 8 -13.37 -23.82 20.39
CA TYR A 8 -12.73 -24.62 19.38
C TYR A 8 -12.26 -23.77 18.21
N GLU A 9 -13.07 -22.85 17.73
CA GLU A 9 -12.69 -21.95 16.65
C GLU A 9 -11.52 -21.04 17.05
N GLU A 10 -11.53 -20.52 18.27
CA GLU A 10 -10.43 -19.71 18.76
C GLU A 10 -9.13 -20.52 18.87
N GLN A 11 -9.23 -21.74 19.35
CA GLN A 11 -8.09 -22.63 19.44
C GLN A 11 -7.55 -22.99 18.06
N GLU A 12 -8.44 -23.22 17.10
CA GLU A 12 -8.03 -23.48 15.73
C GLU A 12 -7.24 -22.32 15.13
N ARG A 13 -7.69 -21.09 15.35
CA ARG A 13 -6.97 -19.91 14.88
C ARG A 13 -5.60 -19.79 15.51
N LEU A 14 -5.53 -20.04 16.82
CA LEU A 14 -4.26 -19.96 17.55
C LEU A 14 -3.30 -21.06 17.20
N LEU A 15 -3.83 -22.23 16.85
CA LEU A 15 -3.03 -23.41 16.54
C LEU A 15 -2.75 -23.61 15.06
N ASP A 16 -3.29 -22.71 14.19
CA ASP A 16 -3.03 -22.80 12.78
C ASP A 16 -1.76 -22.03 12.42
N PRO A 17 -0.60 -22.72 12.36
CA PRO A 17 0.65 -22.05 12.04
C PRO A 17 0.69 -21.56 10.59
N HIS A 18 -0.05 -22.19 9.70
CA HIS A 18 -0.11 -21.81 8.30
C HIS A 18 -0.73 -20.43 8.11
N ARG A 19 -1.83 -20.17 8.82
CA ARG A 19 -2.52 -18.88 8.70
C ARG A 19 -1.64 -17.75 9.22
N ALA A 20 -0.99 -17.95 10.35
CA ALA A 20 -0.08 -16.97 10.92
C ALA A 20 1.11 -16.71 10.00
N GLU A 21 1.68 -17.77 9.43
CA GLU A 21 2.79 -17.65 8.51
C GLU A 21 2.39 -16.95 7.22
N GLU A 22 1.21 -17.25 6.69
CA GLU A 22 0.70 -16.61 5.50
C GLU A 22 0.46 -15.11 5.72
N GLN A 23 -0.10 -14.75 6.87
CA GLN A 23 -0.30 -13.35 7.22
C GLN A 23 1.02 -12.60 7.36
N GLN A 24 2.00 -13.22 8.01
CA GLN A 24 3.32 -12.60 8.15
C GLN A 24 4.01 -12.46 6.81
N ARG A 25 3.87 -13.45 5.95
CA ARG A 25 4.44 -13.41 4.61
C ARG A 25 3.80 -12.32 3.77
N ALA A 26 2.47 -12.22 3.80
CA ALA A 26 1.74 -11.20 3.08
C ALA A 26 2.12 -9.80 3.56
N ARG A 27 2.24 -9.63 4.87
CA ARG A 27 2.68 -8.37 5.46
C ARG A 27 4.09 -8.01 5.00
N ARG A 28 5.00 -8.96 5.07
CA ARG A 28 6.39 -8.73 4.66
C ARG A 28 6.47 -8.38 3.19
N GLU A 29 5.70 -9.07 2.35
CA GLU A 29 5.66 -8.79 0.92
C GLU A 29 5.15 -7.38 0.65
N ALA A 30 4.08 -6.97 1.34
CA ALA A 30 3.55 -5.61 1.18
C ALA A 30 4.57 -4.57 1.60
N ILE A 31 5.24 -4.78 2.75
CA ILE A 31 6.27 -3.87 3.24
C ILE A 31 7.42 -3.77 2.24
N ASP A 32 7.87 -4.91 1.72
CA ASP A 32 8.98 -4.93 0.76
C ASP A 32 8.63 -4.22 -0.54
N ARG A 33 7.42 -4.43 -1.05
CA ARG A 33 6.96 -3.77 -2.27
C ARG A 33 6.83 -2.25 -2.08
N LEU A 34 6.33 -1.83 -0.92
CA LEU A 34 6.25 -0.41 -0.60
C LEU A 34 7.64 0.19 -0.46
N ALA A 35 8.56 -0.53 0.21
CA ALA A 35 9.93 -0.07 0.38
C ALA A 35 10.65 0.08 -0.96
N ASP A 36 10.40 -0.82 -1.91
CA ASP A 36 10.97 -0.72 -3.26
C ASP A 36 10.57 0.59 -3.95
N ARG A 37 9.44 1.16 -3.55
CA ARG A 37 8.94 2.43 -4.08
C ARG A 37 9.32 3.63 -3.22
N GLY A 38 10.14 3.42 -2.20
CA GLY A 38 10.55 4.48 -1.28
C GLY A 38 9.51 4.84 -0.23
N ILE A 39 8.53 3.97 -0.01
CA ILE A 39 7.46 4.19 0.95
C ILE A 39 7.76 3.42 2.23
N GLN A 40 7.84 4.14 3.35
CA GLN A 40 8.16 3.57 4.64
C GLN A 40 6.92 2.94 5.28
N SER A 41 7.16 1.83 6.01
CA SER A 41 6.17 1.18 6.83
C SER A 41 6.65 1.16 8.27
N TYR A 42 5.71 1.07 9.22
CA TYR A 42 6.04 1.08 10.64
C TYR A 42 5.41 -0.13 11.32
N PRO A 43 6.00 -0.59 12.46
CA PRO A 43 5.44 -1.77 13.16
C PRO A 43 3.98 -1.64 13.57
N ARG A 44 3.51 -0.40 13.81
CA ARG A 44 2.12 -0.14 14.20
C ARG A 44 1.13 -0.21 13.04
N ASP A 45 1.61 -0.24 11.81
CA ASP A 45 0.74 -0.28 10.64
C ASP A 45 0.04 -1.64 10.56
N GLU A 46 -1.27 -1.63 10.36
CA GLU A 46 -2.06 -2.85 10.31
C GLU A 46 -1.93 -3.52 8.94
N ASP A 47 -2.02 -4.85 8.94
CA ASP A 47 -1.84 -5.65 7.72
C ASP A 47 -2.83 -5.26 6.62
N GLU A 48 -4.11 -5.11 6.97
CA GLU A 48 -5.14 -4.73 6.00
C GLU A 48 -4.89 -3.35 5.41
N GLU A 49 -4.47 -2.41 6.25
CA GLU A 49 -4.17 -1.06 5.81
C GLU A 49 -2.97 -1.02 4.87
N LEU A 50 -1.95 -1.84 5.15
CA LEU A 50 -0.79 -1.94 4.27
C LEU A 50 -1.16 -2.55 2.93
N ALA A 51 -2.03 -3.55 2.91
CA ALA A 51 -2.51 -4.15 1.67
C ALA A 51 -3.31 -3.14 0.84
N ASP A 52 -4.19 -2.37 1.49
CA ASP A 52 -4.97 -1.34 0.83
C ASP A 52 -4.08 -0.23 0.27
N LEU A 53 -3.05 0.14 1.03
CA LEU A 53 -2.09 1.14 0.58
C LEU A 53 -1.33 0.66 -0.65
N LEU A 54 -0.85 -0.58 -0.61
CA LEU A 54 -0.13 -1.15 -1.76
C LEU A 54 -1.01 -1.15 -3.01
N ASP A 55 -2.28 -1.53 -2.86
CA ASP A 55 -3.24 -1.50 -3.96
C ASP A 55 -3.39 -0.08 -4.52
N ALA A 56 -3.51 0.91 -3.66
CA ALA A 56 -3.62 2.31 -4.09
C ALA A 56 -2.37 2.77 -4.83
N VAL A 57 -1.19 2.40 -4.34
CA VAL A 57 0.09 2.74 -4.97
C VAL A 57 0.19 2.09 -6.35
N GLU A 58 -0.22 0.84 -6.48
CA GLU A 58 -0.20 0.14 -7.76
C GLU A 58 -1.18 0.79 -8.76
N ARG A 59 -2.35 1.21 -8.30
CA ARG A 59 -3.30 1.95 -9.14
C ARG A 59 -2.73 3.31 -9.57
N PHE A 60 -1.98 3.96 -8.70
CA PHE A 60 -1.28 5.19 -9.04
C PHE A 60 -0.27 4.94 -10.17
N GLU A 61 0.50 3.87 -10.06
CA GLU A 61 1.47 3.50 -11.08
C GLU A 61 0.82 3.20 -12.43
N GLU A 62 -0.31 2.51 -12.41
CA GLU A 62 -1.09 2.27 -13.63
C GLU A 62 -1.54 3.58 -14.27
N ALA A 63 -1.98 4.53 -13.46
CA ALA A 63 -2.40 5.84 -13.96
C ALA A 63 -1.22 6.59 -14.59
N VAL A 64 -0.04 6.53 -13.97
CA VAL A 64 1.18 7.13 -14.54
C VAL A 64 1.50 6.51 -15.90
N GLU A 65 1.50 5.20 -15.98
CA GLU A 65 1.78 4.50 -17.24
C GLU A 65 0.73 4.82 -18.32
N SER A 66 -0.53 4.93 -17.92
CA SER A 66 -1.60 5.32 -18.85
C SER A 66 -1.40 6.71 -19.44
N HIS A 67 -0.67 7.56 -18.74
CA HIS A 67 -0.32 8.91 -19.21
C HIS A 67 1.04 8.96 -19.88
N GLY A 68 1.63 7.79 -20.15
CA GLY A 68 2.92 7.69 -20.84
C GLY A 68 4.13 7.89 -19.95
N GLY A 69 3.96 7.89 -18.63
CA GLY A 69 5.06 8.06 -17.69
C GLY A 69 5.88 6.80 -17.51
N ASP A 70 7.17 6.99 -17.25
CA ASP A 70 8.11 5.90 -16.97
C ASP A 70 8.27 5.76 -15.46
N LEU A 71 7.90 4.60 -14.92
CA LEU A 71 7.97 4.36 -13.48
C LEU A 71 9.40 4.38 -12.95
N MET A 72 10.38 4.07 -13.78
CA MET A 72 11.78 4.07 -13.36
C MET A 72 12.31 5.49 -13.14
N VAL A 73 11.78 6.45 -13.86
CA VAL A 73 12.19 7.86 -13.78
C VAL A 73 11.39 8.62 -12.73
N ASN A 74 10.13 8.22 -12.53
CA ASN A 74 9.19 8.94 -11.66
C ASN A 74 9.04 8.27 -10.29
N ARG A 75 10.15 8.01 -9.64
CA ARG A 75 10.20 7.44 -8.29
C ARG A 75 10.29 8.51 -7.23
N LEU A 76 9.89 8.14 -6.01
CA LEU A 76 10.20 8.97 -4.85
C LEU A 76 11.73 9.14 -4.75
N GLY A 77 12.15 10.38 -4.54
CA GLY A 77 13.56 10.69 -4.47
C GLY A 77 14.25 10.88 -5.82
N SER A 78 13.52 10.75 -6.91
CA SER A 78 14.08 11.01 -8.24
C SER A 78 14.47 12.47 -8.36
N LYS A 79 15.65 12.72 -8.91
CA LYS A 79 16.16 14.09 -9.10
C LYS A 79 15.54 14.77 -10.30
N ASP A 80 15.03 14.01 -11.25
CA ASP A 80 14.62 14.54 -12.54
C ASP A 80 13.40 13.79 -13.09
N PRO A 81 12.27 13.85 -12.36
CA PRO A 81 11.07 13.19 -12.84
C PRO A 81 10.52 13.88 -14.09
N GLU A 82 9.83 13.11 -14.93
CA GLU A 82 9.20 13.66 -16.14
C GLU A 82 8.13 14.69 -15.78
N ASP A 83 7.37 14.40 -14.73
CA ASP A 83 6.29 15.25 -14.26
C ASP A 83 6.15 15.06 -12.74
N PRO A 84 6.09 16.15 -11.96
CA PRO A 84 5.89 16.00 -10.51
C PRO A 84 4.63 15.22 -10.15
N ALA A 85 3.58 15.28 -10.98
CA ALA A 85 2.35 14.54 -10.74
C ALA A 85 2.49 13.04 -10.96
N PHE A 86 3.56 12.60 -11.61
CA PHE A 86 3.87 11.19 -11.81
C PHE A 86 4.61 10.57 -10.63
N VAL A 87 5.07 11.38 -9.68
CA VAL A 87 5.74 10.91 -8.49
C VAL A 87 4.72 10.80 -7.35
N PRO A 88 4.63 9.64 -6.67
CA PRO A 88 3.69 9.52 -5.55
C PRO A 88 4.10 10.45 -4.41
N PRO A 89 3.15 10.90 -3.58
CA PRO A 89 3.51 11.71 -2.42
C PRO A 89 4.33 10.90 -1.43
N ALA A 90 5.24 11.54 -0.72
CA ALA A 90 6.02 10.89 0.32
C ALA A 90 5.18 10.77 1.60
N ARG A 91 5.30 9.65 2.29
CA ARG A 91 4.64 9.48 3.57
C ARG A 91 5.34 10.30 4.64
N ALA A 92 4.58 11.11 5.36
CA ALA A 92 5.12 11.91 6.44
C ALA A 92 5.42 11.04 7.65
N SER A 93 6.41 11.44 8.43
CA SER A 93 6.74 10.76 9.68
C SER A 93 5.54 10.83 10.62
N GLY A 94 5.11 9.67 11.13
CA GLY A 94 3.95 9.61 12.01
C GLY A 94 2.60 9.65 11.32
N GLU A 95 2.57 9.77 10.01
CA GLU A 95 1.30 9.80 9.27
C GLU A 95 0.63 8.43 9.30
N PRO A 96 -0.67 8.34 9.72
CA PRO A 96 -1.38 7.07 9.65
C PRO A 96 -1.50 6.56 8.22
N VAL A 97 -1.47 5.24 8.06
CA VAL A 97 -1.57 4.61 6.73
C VAL A 97 -2.83 5.08 5.99
N ALA A 98 -3.97 5.13 6.68
CA ALA A 98 -5.23 5.54 6.06
C ALA A 98 -5.16 6.96 5.52
N ALA A 99 -4.53 7.87 6.25
CA ALA A 99 -4.37 9.26 5.81
C ALA A 99 -3.46 9.35 4.58
N TYR A 100 -2.36 8.62 4.60
CA TYR A 100 -1.45 8.58 3.48
C TYR A 100 -2.11 7.97 2.24
N ARG A 101 -2.85 6.87 2.42
CA ARG A 101 -3.58 6.24 1.32
C ARG A 101 -4.53 7.22 0.64
N LEU A 102 -5.24 8.04 1.42
CA LEU A 102 -6.13 9.05 0.85
C LEU A 102 -5.37 10.05 -0.03
N ARG A 103 -4.17 10.44 0.37
CA ARG A 103 -3.35 11.34 -0.44
C ARG A 103 -2.90 10.69 -1.74
N VAL A 104 -2.58 9.40 -1.70
CA VAL A 104 -2.24 8.64 -2.91
C VAL A 104 -3.46 8.57 -3.84
N GLU A 105 -4.64 8.26 -3.29
CA GLU A 105 -5.87 8.20 -4.09
C GLU A 105 -6.23 9.56 -4.70
N GLU A 106 -6.01 10.63 -3.97
CA GLU A 106 -6.20 11.99 -4.49
C GLU A 106 -5.26 12.26 -5.67
N SER A 107 -4.02 11.80 -5.58
CA SER A 107 -3.06 11.91 -6.68
C SER A 107 -3.52 11.13 -7.92
N ILE A 108 -4.13 9.97 -7.73
CA ILE A 108 -4.72 9.20 -8.83
C ILE A 108 -5.83 10.00 -9.51
N ASP A 109 -6.71 10.59 -8.71
CA ASP A 109 -7.83 11.39 -9.23
C ASP A 109 -7.32 12.58 -10.04
N GLN A 110 -6.28 13.24 -9.56
CA GLN A 110 -5.68 14.36 -10.27
C GLN A 110 -5.14 13.93 -11.63
N LEU A 111 -4.47 12.79 -11.71
CA LEU A 111 -3.98 12.26 -12.98
C LEU A 111 -5.12 11.93 -13.93
N ARG A 112 -6.17 11.29 -13.44
CA ARG A 112 -7.32 10.91 -14.25
C ARG A 112 -8.06 12.11 -14.82
N HIS A 113 -8.13 13.20 -14.06
CA HIS A 113 -8.80 14.43 -14.49
C HIS A 113 -7.98 15.22 -15.51
N ARG A 114 -6.68 15.05 -15.55
CA ARG A 114 -5.80 15.75 -16.48
C ARG A 114 -6.14 15.47 -17.94
N GLY A 115 -6.57 14.25 -18.22
CA GLY A 115 -6.90 13.86 -19.59
C GLY A 115 -8.25 14.35 -20.10
N LYS A 116 -9.01 15.06 -19.26
CA LYS A 116 -10.37 15.49 -19.59
C LYS A 116 -10.50 16.99 -19.84
N ALA A 117 -9.40 17.68 -19.94
CA ALA A 117 -9.41 19.12 -20.15
C ALA A 117 -9.95 19.53 -21.53
#